data_d06934841483fc92f4b2f126bee7f94f
#
_entry.id   d06934841483fc92f4b2f126bee7f94f
#
_cell.length_a   1.000
_cell.length_b   1.000
_cell.length_c   1.000
_cell.angle_alpha   90.00
_cell.angle_beta   90.00
_cell.angle_gamma   90.00
#
_symmetry.space_group_name_H-M   'P 1'
#
loop_
_entity.id
_entity.type
_entity.pdbx_description
1 polymer ?
#
loop_
_entity_poly.entity_id
_entity_poly.type
_entity_poly.pdbx_seq_one_letter_code
_entity_poly.pdbx_strand_id
1 'polypeptide(L)'
;MTDFKNITDIFFDLDHTIYDFDKNAELTFNQVFKDLNLNVPSNFMEHFKPINDYYWDLLAKKEITAEYLRFARLNDTFQKIDFQVSNEVINEIASLFIENLTNYNHVFEGAYEILDYLKDKYQLHIITNGPDKVQELKLKNSNLNQYFCTVTNSELAGAKKPDARIFKYALNLANVKPEHSLMIGDNLDADIKGALNI
;
A
#
# COMPACT_ATOMS: atom_id res chain seq x y z
N MET A 1 -30.42 -1.95 2.33
CA MET A 1 -29.69 -0.75 1.89
C MET A 1 -28.96 -0.22 3.12
N THR A 2 -27.65 -0.15 3.06
CA THR A 2 -26.86 0.45 4.15
C THR A 2 -27.21 1.94 4.18
N ASP A 3 -27.73 2.43 5.32
CA ASP A 3 -28.09 3.85 5.47
C ASP A 3 -26.82 4.64 5.80
N PHE A 4 -26.23 5.29 4.81
CA PHE A 4 -25.01 6.12 4.96
C PHE A 4 -25.23 7.40 5.78
N LYS A 5 -26.47 7.69 6.25
CA LYS A 5 -26.79 8.91 6.98
C LYS A 5 -26.06 9.06 8.31
N ASN A 6 -25.60 7.96 8.89
CA ASN A 6 -24.92 7.95 10.18
C ASN A 6 -23.38 7.87 10.05
N ILE A 7 -22.84 7.82 8.83
CA ILE A 7 -21.39 7.80 8.63
C ILE A 7 -20.83 9.20 8.87
N THR A 8 -19.81 9.26 9.71
CA THR A 8 -19.07 10.50 10.04
C THR A 8 -17.59 10.39 9.64
N ASP A 9 -17.06 9.18 9.53
CA ASP A 9 -15.65 8.88 9.34
C ASP A 9 -15.43 7.89 8.19
N ILE A 10 -14.49 8.19 7.33
CA ILE A 10 -14.11 7.33 6.20
C ILE A 10 -12.65 6.94 6.33
N PHE A 11 -12.41 5.65 6.38
CA PHE A 11 -11.08 5.04 6.39
C PHE A 11 -10.73 4.57 4.98
N PHE A 12 -9.61 5.03 4.46
CA PHE A 12 -9.10 4.61 3.17
C PHE A 12 -7.89 3.69 3.34
N ASP A 13 -7.80 2.67 2.51
CA ASP A 13 -6.49 2.14 2.17
C ASP A 13 -5.73 3.15 1.31
N LEU A 14 -4.41 3.02 1.25
CA LEU A 14 -3.56 3.96 0.52
C LEU A 14 -3.15 3.41 -0.85
N ASP A 15 -2.40 2.30 -0.87
CA ASP A 15 -1.84 1.72 -2.09
C ASP A 15 -2.94 1.05 -2.93
N HIS A 16 -2.98 1.28 -4.23
CA HIS A 16 -4.03 0.82 -5.16
C HIS A 16 -5.44 1.38 -4.92
N THR A 17 -5.61 2.26 -3.91
CA THR A 17 -6.90 2.93 -3.64
C THR A 17 -6.83 4.43 -3.94
N ILE A 18 -5.84 5.12 -3.40
CA ILE A 18 -5.59 6.56 -3.64
C ILE A 18 -4.25 6.73 -4.36
N TYR A 19 -3.22 6.05 -3.87
CA TYR A 19 -1.86 6.11 -4.39
C TYR A 19 -1.69 5.06 -5.49
N ASP A 20 -1.30 5.50 -6.68
CA ASP A 20 -1.04 4.63 -7.83
C ASP A 20 0.30 3.91 -7.65
N PHE A 21 0.27 2.86 -6.81
CA PHE A 21 1.46 2.09 -6.48
C PHE A 21 2.13 1.51 -7.72
N ASP A 22 1.36 0.96 -8.64
CA ASP A 22 1.89 0.29 -9.83
C ASP A 22 2.71 1.23 -10.70
N LYS A 23 2.16 2.41 -10.99
CA LYS A 23 2.84 3.43 -11.78
C LYS A 23 4.11 3.93 -11.09
N ASN A 24 4.03 4.19 -9.78
CA ASN A 24 5.18 4.66 -9.01
C ASN A 24 6.26 3.58 -8.89
N ALA A 25 5.87 2.31 -8.71
CA ALA A 25 6.78 1.17 -8.70
C ALA A 25 7.48 0.97 -10.05
N GLU A 26 6.73 1.06 -11.16
CA GLU A 26 7.28 0.95 -12.51
C GLU A 26 8.34 2.02 -12.78
N LEU A 27 8.04 3.27 -12.45
CA LEU A 27 8.98 4.38 -12.61
C LEU A 27 10.23 4.19 -11.74
N THR A 28 10.05 3.71 -10.52
CA THR A 28 11.14 3.42 -9.59
C THR A 28 12.03 2.29 -10.12
N PHE A 29 11.45 1.17 -10.55
CA PHE A 29 12.23 0.06 -11.12
C PHE A 29 12.97 0.48 -12.39
N ASN A 30 12.34 1.23 -13.29
CA ASN A 30 12.99 1.74 -14.50
C ASN A 30 14.21 2.60 -14.17
N GLN A 31 14.13 3.44 -13.14
CA GLN A 31 15.26 4.24 -12.67
C GLN A 31 16.34 3.35 -12.05
N VAL A 32 15.98 2.41 -11.15
CA VAL A 32 16.93 1.49 -10.50
C VAL A 32 17.65 0.62 -11.54
N PHE A 33 16.92 0.06 -12.50
CA PHE A 33 17.55 -0.75 -13.57
C PHE A 33 18.51 0.05 -14.43
N LYS A 34 18.17 1.30 -14.74
CA LYS A 34 19.05 2.21 -15.46
C LYS A 34 20.33 2.51 -14.69
N ASP A 35 20.21 2.80 -13.39
CA ASP A 35 21.35 3.15 -12.52
C ASP A 35 22.30 1.95 -12.35
N LEU A 36 21.76 0.73 -12.33
CA LEU A 36 22.54 -0.52 -12.29
C LEU A 36 22.99 -1.02 -13.68
N ASN A 37 22.70 -0.28 -14.76
CA ASN A 37 22.99 -0.69 -16.15
C ASN A 37 22.40 -2.06 -16.52
N LEU A 38 21.21 -2.39 -16.03
CA LEU A 38 20.48 -3.64 -16.32
C LEU A 38 19.47 -3.41 -17.45
N ASN A 39 19.56 -4.23 -18.50
CA ASN A 39 18.60 -4.21 -19.61
C ASN A 39 17.45 -5.20 -19.33
N VAL A 40 16.65 -4.89 -18.32
CA VAL A 40 15.51 -5.72 -17.92
C VAL A 40 14.41 -5.62 -18.98
N PRO A 41 13.78 -6.75 -19.39
CA PRO A 41 12.68 -6.76 -20.35
C PRO A 41 11.49 -5.88 -19.93
N SER A 42 10.84 -5.24 -20.89
CA SER A 42 9.72 -4.31 -20.65
C SER A 42 8.49 -4.96 -20.02
N ASN A 43 8.34 -6.29 -20.09
CA ASN A 43 7.27 -7.06 -19.45
C ASN A 43 7.52 -7.34 -17.96
N PHE A 44 8.57 -6.78 -17.35
CA PHE A 44 8.88 -6.99 -15.93
C PHE A 44 7.67 -6.70 -15.03
N MET A 45 7.03 -5.54 -15.19
CA MET A 45 5.88 -5.16 -14.35
C MET A 45 4.66 -6.03 -14.54
N GLU A 46 4.43 -6.57 -15.73
CA GLU A 46 3.35 -7.53 -16.00
C GLU A 46 3.44 -8.79 -15.12
N HIS A 47 4.68 -9.26 -14.89
CA HIS A 47 4.94 -10.41 -14.03
C HIS A 47 5.14 -10.04 -12.56
N PHE A 48 5.73 -8.87 -12.29
CA PHE A 48 5.96 -8.41 -10.92
C PHE A 48 4.67 -8.19 -10.13
N LYS A 49 3.66 -7.56 -10.73
CA LYS A 49 2.40 -7.23 -10.04
C LYS A 49 1.76 -8.45 -9.38
N PRO A 50 1.36 -9.51 -10.10
CA PRO A 50 0.70 -10.67 -9.49
C PRO A 50 1.61 -11.43 -8.50
N ILE A 51 2.92 -11.44 -8.74
CA ILE A 51 3.89 -12.05 -7.81
C ILE A 51 3.99 -11.22 -6.53
N ASN A 52 4.05 -9.90 -6.64
CA ASN A 52 4.06 -8.99 -5.50
C ASN A 52 2.81 -9.17 -4.62
N ASP A 53 1.62 -9.21 -5.23
CA ASP A 53 0.36 -9.39 -4.52
C ASP A 53 0.32 -10.73 -3.77
N TYR A 54 0.76 -11.81 -4.42
CA TYR A 54 0.90 -13.13 -3.79
C TYR A 54 1.79 -13.08 -2.54
N TYR A 55 2.96 -12.43 -2.62
CA TYR A 55 3.87 -12.33 -1.48
C TYR A 55 3.33 -11.42 -0.36
N TRP A 56 2.59 -10.38 -0.69
CA TRP A 56 1.89 -9.56 0.31
C TRP A 56 0.79 -10.33 1.04
N ASP A 57 0.06 -11.22 0.34
CA ASP A 57 -0.91 -12.12 0.97
C ASP A 57 -0.26 -13.10 1.95
N LEU A 58 0.88 -13.71 1.57
CA LEU A 58 1.64 -14.58 2.46
C LEU A 58 2.13 -13.82 3.70
N LEU A 59 2.60 -12.58 3.52
CA LEU A 59 3.04 -11.74 4.62
C LEU A 59 1.88 -11.37 5.57
N ALA A 60 0.70 -11.07 5.04
CA ALA A 60 -0.50 -10.78 5.84
C ALA A 60 -0.92 -12.00 6.67
N LYS A 61 -0.79 -13.21 6.11
CA LYS A 61 -1.03 -14.50 6.80
C LYS A 61 0.08 -14.90 7.78
N LYS A 62 1.18 -14.12 7.85
CA LYS A 62 2.37 -14.42 8.68
C LYS A 62 3.10 -15.70 8.28
N GLU A 63 2.96 -16.13 7.05
CA GLU A 63 3.64 -17.32 6.49
C GLU A 63 5.09 -17.01 6.11
N ILE A 64 5.40 -15.74 5.86
CA ILE A 64 6.75 -15.26 5.51
C ILE A 64 7.11 -13.99 6.29
N THR A 65 8.40 -13.63 6.26
CA THR A 65 8.91 -12.36 6.80
C THR A 65 8.91 -11.26 5.72
N ALA A 66 8.94 -9.99 6.15
CA ALA A 66 9.06 -8.86 5.24
C ALA A 66 10.41 -8.86 4.49
N GLU A 67 11.48 -9.36 5.11
CA GLU A 67 12.78 -9.52 4.47
C GLU A 67 12.72 -10.54 3.33
N TYR A 68 12.12 -11.70 3.59
CA TYR A 68 11.91 -12.73 2.57
C TYR A 68 11.06 -12.21 1.40
N LEU A 69 9.96 -11.51 1.67
CA LEU A 69 9.11 -10.89 0.64
C LEU A 69 9.93 -9.99 -0.29
N ARG A 70 10.80 -9.12 0.27
CA ARG A 70 11.57 -8.16 -0.54
C ARG A 70 12.45 -8.84 -1.57
N PHE A 71 13.09 -9.93 -1.19
CA PHE A 71 13.93 -10.74 -2.08
C PHE A 71 13.09 -11.61 -3.02
N ALA A 72 12.18 -12.42 -2.47
CA ALA A 72 11.51 -13.49 -3.19
C ALA A 72 10.65 -12.98 -4.35
N ARG A 73 9.90 -11.89 -4.17
CA ARG A 73 9.10 -11.31 -5.25
C ARG A 73 9.93 -10.87 -6.46
N LEU A 74 11.14 -10.36 -6.25
CA LEU A 74 12.06 -9.98 -7.33
C LEU A 74 12.68 -11.21 -7.96
N ASN A 75 13.18 -12.14 -7.15
CA ASN A 75 13.76 -13.39 -7.63
C ASN A 75 12.79 -14.14 -8.55
N ASP A 76 11.56 -14.33 -8.12
CA ASP A 76 10.56 -15.07 -8.89
C ASP A 76 10.12 -14.30 -10.14
N THR A 77 10.09 -12.96 -10.07
CA THR A 77 9.83 -12.14 -11.26
C THR A 77 10.93 -12.30 -12.28
N PHE A 78 12.21 -12.21 -11.88
CA PHE A 78 13.33 -12.40 -12.78
C PHE A 78 13.39 -13.82 -13.38
N GLN A 79 13.10 -14.83 -12.57
CA GLN A 79 12.96 -16.20 -13.08
C GLN A 79 11.83 -16.31 -14.11
N LYS A 80 10.69 -15.67 -13.85
CA LYS A 80 9.52 -15.73 -14.72
C LYS A 80 9.75 -15.12 -16.10
N ILE A 81 10.59 -14.08 -16.17
CA ILE A 81 10.95 -13.41 -17.43
C ILE A 81 12.26 -13.95 -18.03
N ASP A 82 12.81 -15.03 -17.49
CA ASP A 82 14.10 -15.64 -17.91
C ASP A 82 15.26 -14.64 -17.95
N PHE A 83 15.35 -13.77 -16.95
CA PHE A 83 16.40 -12.77 -16.82
C PHE A 83 17.35 -13.13 -15.67
N GLN A 84 18.61 -13.43 -16.02
CA GLN A 84 19.60 -13.92 -15.06
C GLN A 84 20.26 -12.75 -14.31
N VAL A 85 20.10 -12.75 -12.99
CA VAL A 85 20.78 -11.82 -12.07
C VAL A 85 21.26 -12.59 -10.83
N SER A 86 22.35 -12.14 -10.21
CA SER A 86 22.81 -12.75 -8.96
C SER A 86 21.95 -12.31 -7.76
N ASN A 87 22.01 -13.09 -6.68
CA ASN A 87 21.29 -12.77 -5.44
C ASN A 87 21.74 -11.43 -4.85
N GLU A 88 23.00 -11.06 -5.00
CA GLU A 88 23.56 -9.78 -4.55
C GLU A 88 22.88 -8.62 -5.29
N VAL A 89 22.73 -8.73 -6.61
CA VAL A 89 22.05 -7.72 -7.44
C VAL A 89 20.56 -7.64 -7.09
N ILE A 90 19.89 -8.78 -6.84
CA ILE A 90 18.49 -8.77 -6.40
C ILE A 90 18.33 -8.01 -5.07
N ASN A 91 19.22 -8.24 -4.11
CA ASN A 91 19.19 -7.53 -2.83
C ASN A 91 19.49 -6.03 -3.00
N GLU A 92 20.39 -5.66 -3.88
CA GLU A 92 20.67 -4.28 -4.22
C GLU A 92 19.45 -3.59 -4.84
N ILE A 93 18.79 -4.23 -5.83
CA ILE A 93 17.55 -3.74 -6.43
C ILE A 93 16.47 -3.57 -5.34
N ALA A 94 16.31 -4.55 -4.43
CA ALA A 94 15.32 -4.49 -3.35
C ALA A 94 15.55 -3.28 -2.42
N SER A 95 16.81 -2.98 -2.09
CA SER A 95 17.19 -1.85 -1.25
C SER A 95 16.94 -0.52 -1.96
N LEU A 96 17.46 -0.38 -3.18
CA LEU A 96 17.29 0.82 -3.99
C LEU A 96 15.82 1.09 -4.32
N PHE A 97 15.01 0.04 -4.56
CA PHE A 97 13.58 0.19 -4.77
C PHE A 97 12.88 0.85 -3.57
N ILE A 98 13.15 0.37 -2.35
CA ILE A 98 12.53 0.95 -1.14
C ILE A 98 13.01 2.38 -0.90
N GLU A 99 14.30 2.66 -1.10
CA GLU A 99 14.89 3.99 -0.93
C GLU A 99 14.31 5.02 -1.91
N ASN A 100 14.00 4.60 -3.14
CA ASN A 100 13.56 5.48 -4.21
C ASN A 100 12.05 5.45 -4.47
N LEU A 101 11.29 4.53 -3.86
CA LEU A 101 9.85 4.34 -4.13
C LEU A 101 9.02 5.62 -3.92
N THR A 102 9.46 6.50 -3.04
CA THR A 102 8.77 7.76 -2.73
C THR A 102 9.29 8.97 -3.53
N ASN A 103 10.13 8.76 -4.54
CA ASN A 103 10.55 9.80 -5.47
C ASN A 103 9.47 10.07 -6.54
N TYR A 104 8.63 9.09 -6.82
CA TYR A 104 7.47 9.19 -7.70
C TYR A 104 6.20 9.11 -6.86
N ASN A 105 5.26 10.05 -7.08
CA ASN A 105 4.13 10.25 -6.16
C ASN A 105 2.83 10.46 -6.92
N HIS A 106 2.59 9.64 -7.93
CA HIS A 106 1.35 9.64 -8.67
C HIS A 106 0.23 9.07 -7.81
N VAL A 107 -0.93 9.71 -7.89
CA VAL A 107 -2.20 9.23 -7.36
C VAL A 107 -3.12 8.88 -8.53
N PHE A 108 -4.16 8.11 -8.27
CA PHE A 108 -5.16 7.82 -9.30
C PHE A 108 -5.87 9.09 -9.73
N GLU A 109 -6.30 9.11 -11.01
CA GLU A 109 -7.13 10.18 -11.54
C GLU A 109 -8.40 10.33 -10.71
N GLY A 110 -8.77 11.56 -10.37
CA GLY A 110 -9.93 11.87 -9.53
C GLY A 110 -9.66 11.74 -8.01
N ALA A 111 -8.46 11.30 -7.57
CA ALA A 111 -8.18 11.12 -6.14
C ALA A 111 -8.27 12.44 -5.36
N TYR A 112 -7.69 13.51 -5.86
CA TYR A 112 -7.77 14.81 -5.17
C TYR A 112 -9.18 15.38 -5.18
N GLU A 113 -9.90 15.25 -6.28
CA GLU A 113 -11.27 15.73 -6.45
C GLU A 113 -12.22 15.05 -5.45
N ILE A 114 -12.11 13.72 -5.28
CA ILE A 114 -12.94 13.01 -4.32
C ILE A 114 -12.56 13.34 -2.87
N LEU A 115 -11.27 13.48 -2.56
CA LEU A 115 -10.81 13.85 -1.23
C LEU A 115 -11.25 15.28 -0.88
N ASP A 116 -11.15 16.23 -1.81
CA ASP A 116 -11.66 17.60 -1.63
C ASP A 116 -13.17 17.63 -1.39
N TYR A 117 -13.93 16.79 -2.09
CA TYR A 117 -15.38 16.68 -1.89
C TYR A 117 -15.76 16.07 -0.53
N LEU A 118 -14.97 15.08 -0.06
CA LEU A 118 -15.29 14.32 1.15
C LEU A 118 -14.83 15.03 2.44
N LYS A 119 -13.69 15.72 2.44
CA LYS A 119 -13.10 16.34 3.64
C LYS A 119 -14.01 17.34 4.35
N ASP A 120 -14.92 17.99 3.61
CA ASP A 120 -15.85 18.97 4.16
C ASP A 120 -17.08 18.31 4.80
N LYS A 121 -17.23 16.98 4.64
CA LYS A 121 -18.41 16.21 5.07
C LYS A 121 -18.09 15.13 6.08
N TYR A 122 -16.85 14.59 6.02
CA TYR A 122 -16.42 13.45 6.81
C TYR A 122 -15.01 13.69 7.35
N GLN A 123 -14.69 13.06 8.47
CA GLN A 123 -13.31 12.91 8.90
C GLN A 123 -12.67 11.79 8.07
N LEU A 124 -11.51 12.07 7.48
CA LEU A 124 -10.82 11.10 6.61
C LEU A 124 -9.61 10.51 7.34
N HIS A 125 -9.39 9.22 7.16
CA HIS A 125 -8.35 8.45 7.83
C HIS A 125 -7.70 7.46 6.88
N ILE A 126 -6.47 7.04 7.19
CA ILE A 126 -5.77 5.96 6.46
C ILE A 126 -5.63 4.72 7.35
N ILE A 127 -5.86 3.53 6.76
CA ILE A 127 -5.45 2.23 7.31
C ILE A 127 -4.67 1.47 6.23
N THR A 128 -3.37 1.28 6.42
CA THR A 128 -2.48 0.66 5.42
C THR A 128 -1.64 -0.48 6.01
N ASN A 129 -1.29 -1.47 5.18
CA ASN A 129 -0.36 -2.55 5.55
C ASN A 129 1.12 -2.20 5.32
N GLY A 130 1.40 -1.05 4.70
CA GLY A 130 2.76 -0.62 4.40
C GLY A 130 3.58 -0.21 5.64
N PRO A 131 4.93 -0.15 5.50
CA PRO A 131 5.84 0.29 6.56
C PRO A 131 5.66 1.77 6.88
N ASP A 132 5.80 2.13 8.16
CA ASP A 132 5.54 3.47 8.69
C ASP A 132 6.23 4.59 7.89
N LYS A 133 7.57 4.56 7.82
CA LYS A 133 8.37 5.58 7.11
C LYS A 133 8.00 5.73 5.63
N VAL A 134 7.71 4.62 4.95
CA VAL A 134 7.37 4.65 3.53
C VAL A 134 6.02 5.32 3.32
N GLN A 135 5.02 4.97 4.15
CA GLN A 135 3.68 5.55 4.03
C GLN A 135 3.67 7.04 4.42
N GLU A 136 4.42 7.43 5.45
CA GLU A 136 4.61 8.85 5.81
C GLU A 136 5.16 9.66 4.62
N LEU A 137 6.22 9.17 3.99
CA LEU A 137 6.84 9.83 2.84
C LEU A 137 5.91 9.87 1.61
N LYS A 138 5.17 8.78 1.32
CA LYS A 138 4.17 8.79 0.25
C LYS A 138 3.12 9.87 0.46
N LEU A 139 2.52 9.93 1.65
CA LEU A 139 1.51 10.94 1.99
C LEU A 139 2.06 12.37 1.89
N LYS A 140 3.26 12.60 2.41
CA LYS A 140 3.92 13.90 2.39
C LYS A 140 4.24 14.35 0.96
N ASN A 141 4.92 13.50 0.20
CA ASN A 141 5.43 13.84 -1.13
C ASN A 141 4.32 13.96 -2.18
N SER A 142 3.17 13.27 -1.98
CA SER A 142 1.97 13.43 -2.79
C SER A 142 1.02 14.53 -2.27
N ASN A 143 1.38 15.29 -1.23
CA ASN A 143 0.51 16.27 -0.58
C ASN A 143 -0.83 15.69 -0.08
N LEU A 144 -0.90 14.37 0.18
CA LEU A 144 -2.10 13.71 0.69
C LEU A 144 -2.27 13.89 2.21
N ASN A 145 -1.19 14.16 2.94
CA ASN A 145 -1.20 14.30 4.41
C ASN A 145 -2.19 15.35 4.92
N GLN A 146 -2.51 16.37 4.12
CA GLN A 146 -3.45 17.44 4.50
C GLN A 146 -4.91 16.97 4.56
N TYR A 147 -5.24 15.81 3.99
CA TYR A 147 -6.62 15.30 3.94
C TYR A 147 -6.97 14.43 5.14
N PHE A 148 -5.99 13.81 5.78
CA PHE A 148 -6.23 12.75 6.75
C PHE A 148 -5.99 13.18 8.19
N CYS A 149 -7.00 12.97 9.04
CA CYS A 149 -6.93 13.27 10.46
C CYS A 149 -6.04 12.27 11.21
N THR A 150 -6.07 10.99 10.81
CA THR A 150 -5.22 9.93 11.38
C THR A 150 -4.67 9.01 10.30
N VAL A 151 -3.49 8.46 10.56
CA VAL A 151 -2.85 7.44 9.74
C VAL A 151 -2.51 6.25 10.64
N THR A 152 -3.05 5.09 10.30
CA THR A 152 -2.77 3.81 10.95
C THR A 152 -2.04 2.91 9.98
N ASN A 153 -0.86 2.44 10.35
CA ASN A 153 -0.11 1.44 9.59
C ASN A 153 0.10 0.16 10.40
N SER A 154 0.61 -0.87 9.75
CA SER A 154 0.79 -2.18 10.36
C SER A 154 1.82 -2.21 11.51
N GLU A 155 2.78 -1.31 11.54
CA GLU A 155 3.80 -1.22 12.60
C GLU A 155 3.21 -0.58 13.85
N LEU A 156 2.50 0.54 13.71
CA LEU A 156 1.82 1.23 14.83
C LEU A 156 0.76 0.34 15.49
N ALA A 157 -0.01 -0.39 14.69
CA ALA A 157 -1.06 -1.27 15.20
C ALA A 157 -0.54 -2.64 15.70
N GLY A 158 0.69 -3.01 15.38
CA GLY A 158 1.24 -4.35 15.65
C GLY A 158 0.49 -5.47 14.93
N ALA A 159 -0.24 -5.14 13.87
CA ALA A 159 -1.08 -6.06 13.09
C ALA A 159 -1.27 -5.55 11.67
N LYS A 160 -1.56 -6.46 10.73
CA LYS A 160 -1.88 -6.15 9.32
C LYS A 160 -3.35 -6.45 9.05
N LYS A 161 -3.99 -5.70 8.17
CA LYS A 161 -5.28 -6.07 7.58
C LYS A 161 -5.17 -7.48 6.98
N PRO A 162 -6.12 -8.40 7.18
CA PRO A 162 -7.46 -8.24 7.76
C PRO A 162 -7.56 -8.47 9.28
N ASP A 163 -6.45 -8.49 10.04
CA ASP A 163 -6.50 -8.71 11.50
C ASP A 163 -7.32 -7.59 12.17
N ALA A 164 -8.32 -7.97 12.97
CA ALA A 164 -9.22 -7.04 13.68
C ALA A 164 -8.50 -5.97 14.52
N ARG A 165 -7.27 -6.24 14.97
CA ARG A 165 -6.51 -5.33 15.82
C ARG A 165 -6.15 -4.03 15.12
N ILE A 166 -5.82 -4.06 13.82
CA ILE A 166 -5.48 -2.83 13.09
C ILE A 166 -6.71 -1.91 12.95
N PHE A 167 -7.88 -2.47 12.67
CA PHE A 167 -9.13 -1.71 12.57
C PHE A 167 -9.53 -1.12 13.93
N LYS A 168 -9.47 -1.93 15.02
CA LYS A 168 -9.73 -1.45 16.37
C LYS A 168 -8.79 -0.35 16.80
N TYR A 169 -7.50 -0.46 16.45
CA TYR A 169 -6.52 0.58 16.69
C TYR A 169 -6.89 1.87 15.95
N ALA A 170 -7.23 1.78 14.66
CA ALA A 170 -7.63 2.92 13.84
C ALA A 170 -8.89 3.62 14.37
N LEU A 171 -9.93 2.85 14.72
CA LEU A 171 -11.17 3.37 15.32
C LEU A 171 -10.90 4.08 16.65
N ASN A 172 -10.06 3.49 17.52
CA ASN A 172 -9.68 4.12 18.79
C ASN A 172 -8.89 5.41 18.56
N LEU A 173 -7.95 5.43 17.60
CA LEU A 173 -7.16 6.61 17.27
C LEU A 173 -8.04 7.75 16.73
N ALA A 174 -9.03 7.41 15.89
CA ALA A 174 -10.02 8.35 15.36
C ALA A 174 -11.10 8.73 16.37
N ASN A 175 -11.21 8.01 17.50
CA ASN A 175 -12.27 8.16 18.53
C ASN A 175 -13.67 8.02 17.92
N VAL A 176 -13.86 7.05 17.04
CA VAL A 176 -15.13 6.78 16.35
C VAL A 176 -15.55 5.32 16.52
N LYS A 177 -16.86 5.06 16.43
CA LYS A 177 -17.43 3.71 16.51
C LYS A 177 -17.57 3.07 15.13
N PRO A 178 -17.54 1.73 15.03
CA PRO A 178 -17.70 1.02 13.75
C PRO A 178 -18.97 1.43 12.98
N GLU A 179 -20.10 1.59 13.68
CA GLU A 179 -21.41 1.94 13.09
C GLU A 179 -21.45 3.33 12.41
N HIS A 180 -20.44 4.18 12.68
CA HIS A 180 -20.28 5.51 12.08
C HIS A 180 -19.13 5.59 11.09
N SER A 181 -18.54 4.44 10.76
CA SER A 181 -17.33 4.34 9.96
C SER A 181 -17.57 3.59 8.65
N LEU A 182 -16.86 4.00 7.60
CA LEU A 182 -16.83 3.32 6.30
C LEU A 182 -15.38 3.02 5.94
N MET A 183 -15.10 1.79 5.49
CA MET A 183 -13.81 1.41 4.90
C MET A 183 -13.92 1.39 3.38
N ILE A 184 -12.95 2.02 2.72
CA ILE A 184 -12.76 2.02 1.26
C ILE A 184 -11.36 1.49 0.97
N GLY A 185 -11.27 0.46 0.15
CA GLY A 185 -10.01 -0.16 -0.24
C GLY A 185 -10.20 -1.09 -1.44
N ASP A 186 -9.10 -1.45 -2.09
CA ASP A 186 -9.08 -2.30 -3.29
C ASP A 186 -9.11 -3.80 -2.96
N ASN A 187 -8.61 -4.19 -1.79
CA ASN A 187 -8.47 -5.60 -1.41
C ASN A 187 -9.70 -6.10 -0.65
N LEU A 188 -10.48 -6.99 -1.31
CA LEU A 188 -11.72 -7.55 -0.73
C LEU A 188 -11.50 -8.30 0.58
N ASP A 189 -10.38 -9.00 0.73
CA ASP A 189 -10.09 -9.78 1.94
C ASP A 189 -9.48 -8.91 3.05
N ALA A 190 -8.46 -8.13 2.72
CA ALA A 190 -7.77 -7.30 3.70
C ALA A 190 -8.64 -6.13 4.18
N ASP A 191 -9.24 -5.38 3.26
CA ASP A 191 -9.97 -4.15 3.60
C ASP A 191 -11.43 -4.43 3.95
N ILE A 192 -12.15 -5.06 3.02
CA ILE A 192 -13.61 -5.15 3.12
C ILE A 192 -14.03 -6.22 4.13
N LYS A 193 -13.57 -7.47 3.96
CA LYS A 193 -13.89 -8.51 4.95
C LYS A 193 -13.27 -8.21 6.32
N GLY A 194 -12.05 -7.64 6.35
CA GLY A 194 -11.41 -7.22 7.57
C GLY A 194 -12.25 -6.20 8.35
N ALA A 195 -12.78 -5.18 7.68
CA ALA A 195 -13.64 -4.16 8.29
C ALA A 195 -15.01 -4.71 8.70
N LEU A 196 -15.63 -5.57 7.88
CA LEU A 196 -16.94 -6.15 8.19
C LEU A 196 -16.94 -7.08 9.42
N ASN A 197 -15.79 -7.53 9.89
CA ASN A 197 -15.63 -8.37 11.07
C ASN A 197 -15.46 -7.57 12.38
N ILE A 198 -15.65 -6.25 12.34
CA ILE A 198 -15.53 -5.36 13.50
C ILE A 198 -16.86 -4.77 13.89
#